data_c865f3f85b94049c216df0c37101735f
#
_entry.id   c865f3f85b94049c216df0c37101735f
#
_cell.length_a   1.000
_cell.length_b   1.000
_cell.length_c   1.000
_cell.angle_alpha   90.00
_cell.angle_beta   90.00
_cell.angle_gamma   90.00
#
_symmetry.space_group_name_H-M   'P 1'
#
loop_
_entity.id
_entity.type
_entity.pdbx_description
1 polymer ?
#
loop_
_entity_poly.entity_id
_entity_poly.type
_entity_poly.pdbx_seq_one_letter_code
_entity_poly.pdbx_strand_id
1 'polypeptide(L)'
;MGAHSIKCGLSPWFIFLMKEGHLSHLSANGAMAIHDLELAFLGATSEDVAENLSAGTFGLAEETGRLINELAGMAQKEKLGLGEAFGRSALQKAPHAEISLLAQAYRWKIPVTIHVAIGTDIVCEHPTCDGSAWGESSLRDFRILCASLEKFKDGGGAYINIGSAVIMPEVFLKALAVVINLHGRLPGLVTANLDQIQHYRPGENVIRRPGGKSFALTGHHEIMVPLVIGGLLHQLAKGN
;
A
#
# COMPACT_ATOMS: atom_id res chain seq x y z
N MET A 1 -1.17 -2.99 1.31
CA MET A 1 -0.06 -3.97 1.28
C MET A 1 1.14 -3.45 2.05
N GLY A 2 2.05 -4.36 2.43
CA GLY A 2 3.35 -4.03 3.01
C GLY A 2 4.49 -4.08 1.99
N ALA A 3 5.70 -3.75 2.43
CA ALA A 3 6.91 -3.66 1.59
C ALA A 3 7.33 -4.99 0.94
N HIS A 4 6.98 -6.12 1.54
CA HIS A 4 7.44 -7.43 1.10
C HIS A 4 7.07 -7.73 -0.36
N SER A 5 5.89 -7.30 -0.80
CA SER A 5 5.45 -7.45 -2.20
C SER A 5 6.39 -6.77 -3.20
N ILE A 6 6.96 -5.60 -2.84
CA ILE A 6 7.95 -4.90 -3.67
C ILE A 6 9.28 -5.65 -3.64
N LYS A 7 9.76 -5.99 -2.46
CA LYS A 7 11.06 -6.68 -2.27
C LYS A 7 11.11 -8.04 -2.95
N CYS A 8 9.98 -8.74 -3.09
CA CYS A 8 9.85 -10.00 -3.82
C CYS A 8 9.63 -9.84 -5.33
N GLY A 9 9.69 -8.62 -5.87
CA GLY A 9 9.54 -8.38 -7.31
C GLY A 9 8.14 -8.65 -7.86
N LEU A 10 7.09 -8.51 -7.03
CA LEU A 10 5.72 -8.84 -7.42
C LEU A 10 4.97 -7.68 -8.09
N SER A 11 5.60 -6.52 -8.24
CA SER A 11 5.01 -5.34 -8.90
C SER A 11 4.38 -5.64 -10.25
N PRO A 12 4.97 -6.44 -11.16
CA PRO A 12 4.37 -6.72 -12.46
C PRO A 12 2.98 -7.36 -12.38
N TRP A 13 2.71 -8.20 -11.39
CA TRP A 13 1.40 -8.83 -11.20
C TRP A 13 0.32 -7.81 -10.84
N PHE A 14 0.63 -6.87 -9.97
CA PHE A 14 -0.31 -5.81 -9.58
C PHE A 14 -0.50 -4.78 -10.69
N ILE A 15 0.57 -4.43 -11.41
CA ILE A 15 0.51 -3.56 -12.60
C ILE A 15 -0.39 -4.19 -13.67
N PHE A 16 -0.28 -5.49 -13.88
CA PHE A 16 -1.17 -6.21 -14.78
C PHE A 16 -2.64 -6.08 -14.35
N LEU A 17 -2.95 -6.31 -13.05
CA LEU A 17 -4.32 -6.15 -12.54
C LEU A 17 -4.85 -4.72 -12.69
N MET A 18 -3.99 -3.70 -12.54
CA MET A 18 -4.35 -2.29 -12.77
C MET A 18 -4.72 -2.05 -14.22
N LYS A 19 -3.90 -2.54 -15.13
CA LYS A 19 -4.07 -2.40 -16.58
C LYS A 19 -5.36 -3.06 -17.07
N GLU A 20 -5.65 -4.24 -16.57
CA GLU A 20 -6.86 -5.01 -16.94
C GLU A 20 -8.12 -4.56 -16.16
N GLY A 21 -8.02 -3.53 -15.31
CA GLY A 21 -9.16 -2.98 -14.57
C GLY A 21 -9.67 -3.84 -13.41
N HIS A 22 -8.84 -4.80 -12.94
CA HIS A 22 -9.21 -5.70 -11.83
C HIS A 22 -8.76 -5.19 -10.46
N LEU A 23 -8.00 -4.10 -10.40
CA LEU A 23 -7.59 -3.43 -9.18
C LEU A 23 -8.15 -2.01 -9.16
N SER A 24 -9.03 -1.71 -8.21
CA SER A 24 -9.71 -0.41 -8.11
C SER A 24 -9.11 0.54 -7.08
N HIS A 25 -8.24 0.06 -6.20
CA HIS A 25 -7.55 0.84 -5.18
C HIS A 25 -6.31 0.11 -4.69
N LEU A 26 -5.21 0.82 -4.49
CA LEU A 26 -4.00 0.32 -3.83
C LEU A 26 -3.77 1.07 -2.53
N SER A 27 -3.75 0.37 -1.41
CA SER A 27 -3.47 0.94 -0.09
C SER A 27 -2.22 0.32 0.50
N ALA A 28 -1.30 1.12 1.00
CA ALA A 28 -0.01 0.65 1.47
C ALA A 28 0.51 1.39 2.71
N ASN A 29 1.45 0.79 3.42
CA ASN A 29 2.19 1.46 4.48
C ASN A 29 3.38 2.28 3.92
N GLY A 30 4.01 3.10 4.77
CA GLY A 30 5.14 3.92 4.39
C GLY A 30 6.31 3.12 3.83
N ALA A 31 6.63 1.98 4.44
CA ALA A 31 7.73 1.13 3.98
C ALA A 31 7.55 0.63 2.53
N MET A 32 6.31 0.28 2.11
CA MET A 32 6.05 -0.08 0.72
C MET A 32 6.35 1.09 -0.22
N ALA A 33 5.92 2.30 0.12
CA ALA A 33 6.15 3.47 -0.71
C ALA A 33 7.64 3.81 -0.81
N ILE A 34 8.40 3.67 0.28
CA ILE A 34 9.85 3.88 0.29
C ILE A 34 10.51 2.93 -0.72
N HIS A 35 10.27 1.62 -0.60
CA HIS A 35 10.86 0.63 -1.49
C HIS A 35 10.45 0.81 -2.95
N ASP A 36 9.20 1.16 -3.22
CA ASP A 36 8.72 1.41 -4.60
C ASP A 36 9.40 2.64 -5.22
N LEU A 37 9.56 3.73 -4.45
CA LEU A 37 10.24 4.94 -4.91
C LEU A 37 11.75 4.72 -5.09
N GLU A 38 12.40 3.99 -4.19
CA GLU A 38 13.81 3.62 -4.36
C GLU A 38 14.03 2.82 -5.65
N LEU A 39 13.22 1.79 -5.91
CA LEU A 39 13.30 1.04 -7.17
C LEU A 39 13.02 1.95 -8.38
N ALA A 40 12.06 2.85 -8.28
CA ALA A 40 11.72 3.74 -9.38
C ALA A 40 12.84 4.75 -9.70
N PHE A 41 13.44 5.36 -8.70
CA PHE A 41 14.44 6.43 -8.89
C PHE A 41 15.87 5.91 -8.93
N LEU A 42 16.22 4.86 -8.17
CA LEU A 42 17.58 4.35 -8.01
C LEU A 42 17.81 2.99 -8.68
N GLY A 43 16.76 2.26 -9.05
CA GLY A 43 16.83 0.91 -9.60
C GLY A 43 17.19 -0.18 -8.60
N ALA A 44 17.38 0.17 -7.33
CA ALA A 44 17.71 -0.74 -6.23
C ALA A 44 16.99 -0.31 -4.96
N THR A 45 16.83 -1.22 -4.03
CA THR A 45 16.21 -0.93 -2.72
C THR A 45 16.77 -1.85 -1.65
N SER A 46 16.60 -1.46 -0.40
CA SER A 46 17.06 -2.13 0.82
C SER A 46 18.55 -1.93 1.12
N GLU A 47 18.84 -1.96 2.39
CA GLU A 47 20.17 -1.87 2.96
C GLU A 47 20.43 -3.02 3.92
N ASP A 48 21.67 -3.30 4.29
CA ASP A 48 21.99 -4.21 5.38
C ASP A 48 21.73 -3.51 6.71
N VAL A 49 20.62 -3.90 7.34
CA VAL A 49 20.17 -3.28 8.59
C VAL A 49 21.15 -3.50 9.73
N ALA A 50 21.75 -4.68 9.83
CA ALA A 50 22.65 -5.01 10.95
C ALA A 50 23.97 -4.24 10.84
N GLU A 51 24.54 -4.17 9.65
CA GLU A 51 25.75 -3.43 9.36
C GLU A 51 25.53 -1.92 9.57
N ASN A 52 24.52 -1.36 8.93
CA ASN A 52 24.24 0.07 8.99
C ASN A 52 23.79 0.54 10.36
N LEU A 53 23.06 -0.27 11.12
CA LEU A 53 22.69 0.06 12.50
C LEU A 53 23.93 0.12 13.41
N SER A 54 24.86 -0.82 13.26
CA SER A 54 26.10 -0.81 14.02
C SER A 54 27.02 0.37 13.67
N ALA A 55 26.96 0.85 12.42
CA ALA A 55 27.68 2.03 11.95
C ALA A 55 26.97 3.35 12.28
N GLY A 56 25.70 3.29 12.73
CA GLY A 56 24.88 4.49 12.99
C GLY A 56 24.37 5.18 11.72
N THR A 57 24.29 4.45 10.61
CA THR A 57 23.86 4.96 9.29
C THR A 57 22.55 4.38 8.79
N PHE A 58 21.94 3.45 9.53
CA PHE A 58 20.69 2.81 9.16
C PHE A 58 19.58 3.86 8.92
N GLY A 59 18.93 3.78 7.78
CA GLY A 59 17.82 4.66 7.41
C GLY A 59 18.21 6.08 7.00
N LEU A 60 19.51 6.43 6.99
CA LEU A 60 20.00 7.77 6.73
C LEU A 60 20.52 7.98 5.29
N ALA A 61 20.03 7.19 4.33
CA ALA A 61 20.34 7.42 2.92
C ALA A 61 19.81 8.78 2.48
N GLU A 62 20.74 9.69 2.13
CA GLU A 62 20.44 11.09 1.79
C GLU A 62 19.45 11.17 0.62
N GLU A 63 19.65 10.37 -0.41
CA GLU A 63 18.83 10.37 -1.63
C GLU A 63 17.40 9.96 -1.31
N THR A 64 17.22 8.87 -0.54
CA THR A 64 15.91 8.36 -0.14
C THR A 64 15.20 9.32 0.80
N GLY A 65 15.87 9.74 1.88
CA GLY A 65 15.30 10.60 2.90
C GLY A 65 14.87 11.95 2.34
N ARG A 66 15.74 12.62 1.61
CA ARG A 66 15.47 13.92 1.00
C ARG A 66 14.34 13.85 -0.01
N LEU A 67 14.44 12.94 -0.99
CA LEU A 67 13.45 12.81 -2.06
C LEU A 67 12.05 12.61 -1.47
N ILE A 68 11.89 11.65 -0.58
CA ILE A 68 10.57 11.26 -0.09
C ILE A 68 9.98 12.34 0.81
N ASN A 69 10.79 12.99 1.65
CA ASN A 69 10.33 14.11 2.47
C ASN A 69 9.97 15.37 1.65
N GLU A 70 10.70 15.66 0.59
CA GLU A 70 10.34 16.73 -0.34
C GLU A 70 9.02 16.45 -1.05
N LEU A 71 8.77 15.19 -1.45
CA LEU A 71 7.49 14.78 -2.04
C LEU A 71 6.33 14.87 -1.03
N ALA A 72 6.56 14.56 0.23
CA ALA A 72 5.56 14.75 1.28
C ALA A 72 5.24 16.24 1.50
N GLY A 73 6.25 17.10 1.51
CA GLY A 73 6.08 18.56 1.58
C GLY A 73 5.32 19.13 0.35
N MET A 74 5.58 18.59 -0.84
CA MET A 74 4.83 18.93 -2.05
C MET A 74 3.36 18.48 -1.93
N ALA A 75 3.11 17.26 -1.46
CA ALA A 75 1.77 16.74 -1.25
C ALA A 75 0.94 17.66 -0.34
N GLN A 76 1.52 18.14 0.76
CA GLN A 76 0.87 19.08 1.66
C GLN A 76 0.54 20.41 0.97
N LYS A 77 1.52 21.04 0.31
CA LYS A 77 1.35 22.32 -0.38
C LYS A 77 0.27 22.28 -1.43
N GLU A 78 0.20 21.19 -2.19
CA GLU A 78 -0.77 21.01 -3.26
C GLU A 78 -2.10 20.37 -2.78
N LYS A 79 -2.22 20.09 -1.49
CA LYS A 79 -3.40 19.45 -0.88
C LYS A 79 -3.72 18.08 -1.48
N LEU A 80 -2.68 17.30 -1.79
CA LEU A 80 -2.77 15.93 -2.29
C LEU A 80 -2.59 14.90 -1.17
N GLY A 81 -3.02 13.68 -1.42
CA GLY A 81 -2.58 12.52 -0.67
C GLY A 81 -1.13 12.16 -1.00
N LEU A 82 -0.46 11.42 -0.12
CA LEU A 82 0.90 10.92 -0.37
C LEU A 82 0.93 10.02 -1.61
N GLY A 83 -0.05 9.12 -1.72
CA GLY A 83 -0.10 8.17 -2.84
C GLY A 83 -0.19 8.85 -4.20
N GLU A 84 -1.01 9.89 -4.33
CA GLU A 84 -1.14 10.65 -5.56
C GLU A 84 0.15 11.44 -5.88
N ALA A 85 0.70 12.14 -4.90
CA ALA A 85 1.90 12.95 -5.07
C ALA A 85 3.12 12.10 -5.45
N PHE A 86 3.31 10.96 -4.78
CA PHE A 86 4.40 10.03 -5.03
C PHE A 86 4.26 9.38 -6.41
N GLY A 87 3.06 8.88 -6.75
CA GLY A 87 2.78 8.25 -8.04
C GLY A 87 2.97 9.21 -9.21
N ARG A 88 2.49 10.46 -9.08
CA ARG A 88 2.69 11.51 -10.09
C ARG A 88 4.17 11.82 -10.31
N SER A 89 4.91 12.01 -9.21
CA SER A 89 6.34 12.31 -9.31
C SER A 89 7.14 11.16 -9.91
N ALA A 90 6.88 9.93 -9.46
CA ALA A 90 7.53 8.75 -10.00
C ALA A 90 7.24 8.58 -11.49
N LEU A 91 5.99 8.75 -11.94
CA LEU A 91 5.64 8.64 -13.35
C LEU A 91 6.33 9.69 -14.22
N GLN A 92 6.50 10.91 -13.70
CA GLN A 92 7.05 12.03 -14.48
C GLN A 92 8.57 12.09 -14.50
N LYS A 93 9.23 11.59 -13.44
CA LYS A 93 10.66 11.87 -13.21
C LYS A 93 11.52 10.63 -13.01
N ALA A 94 10.94 9.49 -12.60
CA ALA A 94 11.73 8.32 -12.27
C ALA A 94 12.20 7.57 -13.54
N PRO A 95 13.47 7.19 -13.62
CA PRO A 95 14.01 6.45 -14.76
C PRO A 95 13.41 5.04 -14.92
N HIS A 96 12.91 4.44 -13.83
CA HIS A 96 12.32 3.10 -13.81
C HIS A 96 10.82 3.14 -13.45
N ALA A 97 10.09 4.15 -13.95
CA ALA A 97 8.66 4.32 -13.65
C ALA A 97 7.79 3.11 -14.07
N GLU A 98 8.25 2.32 -15.01
CA GLU A 98 7.53 1.14 -15.53
C GLU A 98 7.42 0.01 -14.51
N ILE A 99 8.33 -0.09 -13.55
CA ILE A 99 8.29 -1.11 -12.48
C ILE A 99 7.64 -0.59 -11.18
N SER A 100 7.40 0.70 -11.06
CA SER A 100 6.82 1.33 -9.87
C SER A 100 5.30 1.13 -9.82
N LEU A 101 4.80 0.57 -8.73
CA LEU A 101 3.35 0.46 -8.48
C LEU A 101 2.70 1.84 -8.36
N LEU A 102 3.37 2.77 -7.69
CA LEU A 102 2.86 4.14 -7.48
C LEU A 102 2.73 4.88 -8.82
N ALA A 103 3.77 4.81 -9.65
CA ALA A 103 3.77 5.44 -10.98
C ALA A 103 2.69 4.83 -11.89
N GLN A 104 2.60 3.50 -11.93
CA GLN A 104 1.63 2.82 -12.78
C GLN A 104 0.20 3.02 -12.28
N ALA A 105 -0.05 3.02 -10.99
CA ALA A 105 -1.36 3.36 -10.44
C ALA A 105 -1.79 4.77 -10.84
N TYR A 106 -0.90 5.76 -10.76
CA TYR A 106 -1.18 7.12 -11.24
C TYR A 106 -1.48 7.15 -12.75
N ARG A 107 -0.70 6.43 -13.57
CA ARG A 107 -0.96 6.29 -15.01
C ARG A 107 -2.36 5.75 -15.33
N TRP A 108 -2.78 4.71 -14.62
CA TRP A 108 -4.06 4.05 -14.81
C TRP A 108 -5.21 4.66 -14.02
N LYS A 109 -4.96 5.80 -13.34
CA LYS A 109 -5.95 6.52 -12.51
C LYS A 109 -6.55 5.65 -11.39
N ILE A 110 -5.75 4.73 -10.87
CA ILE A 110 -6.10 3.94 -9.68
C ILE A 110 -5.71 4.74 -8.44
N PRO A 111 -6.63 5.04 -7.53
CA PRO A 111 -6.29 5.69 -6.27
C PRO A 111 -5.27 4.89 -5.48
N VAL A 112 -4.23 5.58 -5.01
CA VAL A 112 -3.25 5.02 -4.08
C VAL A 112 -3.31 5.79 -2.77
N THR A 113 -3.25 5.08 -1.66
CA THR A 113 -3.20 5.69 -0.32
C THR A 113 -2.04 5.14 0.48
N ILE A 114 -1.25 6.04 1.07
CA ILE A 114 -0.08 5.69 1.89
C ILE A 114 -0.36 6.05 3.35
N HIS A 115 -0.29 5.05 4.20
CA HIS A 115 -0.57 5.15 5.61
C HIS A 115 0.73 5.02 6.40
N VAL A 116 1.16 6.13 6.96
CA VAL A 116 2.45 6.22 7.65
C VAL A 116 2.29 6.01 9.16
N ALA A 117 3.38 5.61 9.79
CA ALA A 117 3.53 5.63 11.23
C ALA A 117 4.73 6.51 11.57
N ILE A 118 4.49 7.73 11.96
CA ILE A 118 5.53 8.71 12.30
C ILE A 118 6.41 8.16 13.42
N GLY A 119 7.73 8.17 13.19
CA GLY A 119 8.72 7.57 14.08
C GLY A 119 8.96 6.07 13.87
N THR A 120 8.25 5.43 12.91
CA THR A 120 8.46 4.03 12.53
C THR A 120 9.12 3.92 11.15
N ASP A 121 8.70 4.78 10.20
CA ASP A 121 9.27 4.81 8.86
C ASP A 121 10.64 5.53 8.87
N ILE A 122 11.65 4.92 8.23
CA ILE A 122 13.05 5.40 8.25
C ILE A 122 13.22 6.85 7.79
N VAL A 123 12.38 7.32 6.89
CA VAL A 123 12.42 8.71 6.41
C VAL A 123 12.15 9.75 7.48
N CYS A 124 11.61 9.34 8.64
CA CYS A 124 11.42 10.21 9.80
C CYS A 124 12.75 10.59 10.50
N GLU A 125 13.80 9.80 10.28
CA GLU A 125 15.14 10.06 10.86
C GLU A 125 15.87 11.18 10.12
N HIS A 126 15.49 11.43 8.86
CA HIS A 126 16.15 12.42 8.03
C HIS A 126 15.78 13.87 8.46
N PRO A 127 16.74 14.82 8.51
CA PRO A 127 16.49 16.19 8.98
C PRO A 127 15.50 16.99 8.13
N THR A 128 15.17 16.55 6.92
CA THR A 128 14.13 17.17 6.08
C THR A 128 12.72 16.71 6.44
N CYS A 129 12.55 15.82 7.42
CA CYS A 129 11.23 15.32 7.80
C CYS A 129 10.37 16.43 8.42
N ASP A 130 9.22 16.68 7.81
CA ASP A 130 8.16 17.53 8.35
C ASP A 130 6.95 16.68 8.76
N GLY A 131 6.81 16.45 10.06
CA GLY A 131 5.70 15.68 10.62
C GLY A 131 4.32 16.25 10.27
N SER A 132 4.20 17.56 10.01
CA SER A 132 2.92 18.16 9.60
C SER A 132 2.55 17.76 8.16
N ALA A 133 3.53 17.76 7.26
CA ALA A 133 3.34 17.34 5.88
C ALA A 133 2.93 15.86 5.79
N TRP A 134 3.63 14.99 6.53
CA TRP A 134 3.32 13.58 6.63
C TRP A 134 1.93 13.34 7.23
N GLY A 135 1.62 13.99 8.35
CA GLY A 135 0.35 13.81 9.06
C GLY A 135 -0.85 14.26 8.23
N GLU A 136 -0.80 15.45 7.65
CA GLU A 136 -1.90 15.98 6.83
C GLU A 136 -2.15 15.14 5.59
N SER A 137 -1.10 14.80 4.84
CA SER A 137 -1.23 14.10 3.56
C SER A 137 -1.63 12.63 3.77
N SER A 138 -1.11 11.95 4.81
CA SER A 138 -1.55 10.60 5.16
C SER A 138 -2.99 10.56 5.69
N LEU A 139 -3.43 11.59 6.44
CA LEU A 139 -4.83 11.69 6.86
C LEU A 139 -5.76 11.91 5.67
N ARG A 140 -5.32 12.63 4.64
CA ARG A 140 -6.05 12.77 3.39
C ARG A 140 -6.19 11.42 2.69
N ASP A 141 -5.13 10.64 2.62
CA ASP A 141 -5.14 9.28 2.08
C ASP A 141 -6.10 8.37 2.86
N PHE A 142 -6.16 8.50 4.19
CA PHE A 142 -7.14 7.76 4.98
C PHE A 142 -8.59 8.07 4.55
N ARG A 143 -8.91 9.33 4.28
CA ARG A 143 -10.24 9.73 3.79
C ARG A 143 -10.53 9.19 2.39
N ILE A 144 -9.52 9.14 1.52
CA ILE A 144 -9.63 8.54 0.17
C ILE A 144 -9.88 7.03 0.29
N LEU A 145 -9.22 6.35 1.22
CA LEU A 145 -9.49 4.93 1.50
C LEU A 145 -10.93 4.71 1.97
N CYS A 146 -11.42 5.54 2.90
CA CYS A 146 -12.82 5.48 3.34
C CYS A 146 -13.79 5.63 2.15
N ALA A 147 -13.57 6.62 1.27
CA ALA A 147 -14.39 6.82 0.08
C ALA A 147 -14.34 5.64 -0.92
N SER A 148 -13.21 4.95 -0.98
CA SER A 148 -13.10 3.74 -1.80
C SER A 148 -13.83 2.55 -1.20
N LEU A 149 -13.77 2.37 0.12
CA LEU A 149 -14.51 1.32 0.83
C LEU A 149 -16.02 1.55 0.82
N GLU A 150 -16.46 2.83 0.81
CA GLU A 150 -17.87 3.19 0.70
C GLU A 150 -18.54 2.57 -0.54
N LYS A 151 -17.81 2.46 -1.65
CA LYS A 151 -18.33 1.86 -2.90
C LYS A 151 -18.79 0.40 -2.72
N PHE A 152 -18.33 -0.28 -1.69
CA PHE A 152 -18.73 -1.66 -1.40
C PHE A 152 -20.20 -1.78 -0.95
N LYS A 153 -20.84 -0.67 -0.56
CA LYS A 153 -22.29 -0.66 -0.23
C LYS A 153 -23.18 -1.06 -1.41
N ASP A 154 -22.74 -0.79 -2.64
CA ASP A 154 -23.54 -0.92 -3.86
C ASP A 154 -23.38 -2.29 -4.56
N GLY A 155 -22.81 -3.29 -3.91
CA GLY A 155 -22.67 -4.62 -4.52
C GLY A 155 -21.57 -5.48 -3.92
N GLY A 156 -20.95 -5.01 -2.85
CA GLY A 156 -19.85 -5.71 -2.19
C GLY A 156 -18.48 -5.35 -2.80
N GLY A 157 -17.47 -6.02 -2.32
CA GLY A 157 -16.09 -5.82 -2.77
C GLY A 157 -15.12 -6.71 -2.00
N ALA A 158 -13.89 -6.80 -2.50
CA ALA A 158 -12.83 -7.56 -1.88
C ALA A 158 -11.73 -6.65 -1.33
N TYR A 159 -11.40 -6.81 -0.06
CA TYR A 159 -10.20 -6.22 0.56
C TYR A 159 -9.18 -7.31 0.84
N ILE A 160 -8.00 -7.19 0.29
CA ILE A 160 -6.92 -8.17 0.43
C ILE A 160 -5.73 -7.50 1.12
N ASN A 161 -5.38 -7.97 2.31
CA ASN A 161 -4.14 -7.58 3.00
C ASN A 161 -3.00 -8.51 2.54
N ILE A 162 -1.90 -7.92 2.10
CA ILE A 162 -0.73 -8.66 1.60
C ILE A 162 0.52 -8.16 2.32
N GLY A 163 1.12 -9.01 3.14
CA GLY A 163 2.40 -8.77 3.80
C GLY A 163 2.46 -7.55 4.73
N SER A 164 1.32 -7.12 5.29
CA SER A 164 1.30 -6.08 6.31
C SER A 164 0.77 -6.63 7.63
N ALA A 165 1.66 -6.82 8.59
CA ALA A 165 1.34 -7.44 9.88
C ALA A 165 0.62 -6.49 10.87
N VAL A 166 0.81 -5.17 10.74
CA VAL A 166 0.38 -4.18 11.74
C VAL A 166 -0.39 -3.02 11.10
N ILE A 167 0.27 -2.18 10.31
CA ILE A 167 -0.26 -0.88 9.88
C ILE A 167 -1.56 -1.04 9.07
N MET A 168 -1.52 -1.78 7.96
CA MET A 168 -2.69 -1.87 7.09
C MET A 168 -3.91 -2.53 7.73
N PRO A 169 -3.79 -3.61 8.54
CA PRO A 169 -4.92 -4.14 9.31
C PRO A 169 -5.54 -3.13 10.28
N GLU A 170 -4.72 -2.28 10.90
CA GLU A 170 -5.21 -1.24 11.81
C GLU A 170 -5.93 -0.12 11.05
N VAL A 171 -5.35 0.32 9.93
CA VAL A 171 -5.95 1.35 9.07
C VAL A 171 -7.27 0.86 8.46
N PHE A 172 -7.29 -0.34 7.91
CA PHE A 172 -8.50 -0.93 7.31
C PHE A 172 -9.65 -1.00 8.30
N LEU A 173 -9.41 -1.50 9.52
CA LEU A 173 -10.46 -1.60 10.52
C LEU A 173 -11.06 -0.24 10.87
N LYS A 174 -10.23 0.82 10.96
CA LYS A 174 -10.71 2.19 11.26
C LYS A 174 -11.46 2.78 10.08
N ALA A 175 -10.97 2.61 8.86
CA ALA A 175 -11.66 3.06 7.66
C ALA A 175 -13.00 2.35 7.49
N LEU A 176 -13.04 1.04 7.70
CA LEU A 176 -14.28 0.25 7.70
C LEU A 176 -15.26 0.73 8.77
N ALA A 177 -14.77 1.03 9.99
CA ALA A 177 -15.62 1.54 11.07
C ALA A 177 -16.26 2.89 10.71
N VAL A 178 -15.51 3.80 10.09
CA VAL A 178 -16.04 5.08 9.60
C VAL A 178 -17.15 4.85 8.56
N VAL A 179 -16.90 3.98 7.59
CA VAL A 179 -17.88 3.70 6.51
C VAL A 179 -19.14 3.03 7.08
N ILE A 180 -19.00 2.07 7.98
CA ILE A 180 -20.15 1.42 8.63
C ILE A 180 -20.95 2.41 9.50
N ASN A 181 -20.28 3.34 10.15
CA ASN A 181 -20.96 4.38 10.94
C ASN A 181 -21.82 5.29 10.06
N LEU A 182 -21.32 5.65 8.89
CA LEU A 182 -22.00 6.58 7.97
C LEU A 182 -23.07 5.90 7.11
N HIS A 183 -22.86 4.66 6.70
CA HIS A 183 -23.64 3.99 5.66
C HIS A 183 -24.25 2.64 6.09
N GLY A 184 -23.98 2.18 7.30
CA GLY A 184 -24.36 0.85 7.76
C GLY A 184 -23.42 -0.25 7.27
N ARG A 185 -23.78 -1.51 7.51
CA ARG A 185 -22.99 -2.67 7.13
C ARG A 185 -22.81 -2.76 5.61
N LEU A 186 -21.66 -3.23 5.18
CA LEU A 186 -21.34 -3.43 3.77
C LEU A 186 -21.74 -4.85 3.32
N PRO A 187 -22.81 -5.01 2.54
CA PRO A 187 -23.21 -6.32 2.05
C PRO A 187 -22.19 -6.84 1.04
N GLY A 188 -21.90 -8.14 1.09
CA GLY A 188 -20.98 -8.75 0.14
C GLY A 188 -19.49 -8.39 0.34
N LEU A 189 -19.11 -7.87 1.51
CA LEU A 189 -17.70 -7.67 1.84
C LEU A 189 -16.99 -9.03 1.92
N VAL A 190 -15.92 -9.16 1.14
CA VAL A 190 -14.99 -10.28 1.18
C VAL A 190 -13.63 -9.77 1.65
N THR A 191 -13.00 -10.47 2.57
CA THR A 191 -11.66 -10.10 3.04
C THR A 191 -10.69 -11.27 2.92
N ALA A 192 -9.42 -10.97 2.67
CA ALA A 192 -8.36 -11.97 2.70
C ALA A 192 -7.08 -11.43 3.33
N ASN A 193 -6.33 -12.31 3.97
CA ASN A 193 -4.98 -12.04 4.43
C ASN A 193 -4.01 -13.03 3.79
N LEU A 194 -3.05 -12.53 3.02
CA LEU A 194 -1.97 -13.28 2.41
C LEU A 194 -0.67 -12.95 3.16
N ASP A 195 -0.14 -13.92 3.86
CA ASP A 195 1.15 -13.77 4.55
C ASP A 195 1.79 -15.16 4.80
N GLN A 196 3.10 -15.18 4.96
CA GLN A 196 3.82 -16.40 5.36
C GLN A 196 3.54 -16.79 6.81
N ILE A 197 3.14 -15.83 7.66
CA ILE A 197 2.75 -16.03 9.05
C ILE A 197 1.43 -15.31 9.28
N GLN A 198 0.44 -15.99 9.85
CA GLN A 198 -0.82 -15.36 10.22
C GLN A 198 -0.68 -14.63 11.56
N HIS A 199 -0.38 -13.34 11.49
CA HIS A 199 -0.25 -12.48 12.67
C HIS A 199 -1.59 -12.16 13.32
N TYR A 200 -1.56 -11.79 14.62
CA TYR A 200 -2.76 -11.47 15.39
C TYR A 200 -3.60 -10.35 14.77
N ARG A 201 -2.98 -9.22 14.37
CA ARG A 201 -3.74 -8.07 13.86
C ARG A 201 -4.45 -8.36 12.55
N PRO A 202 -3.85 -8.93 11.51
CA PRO A 202 -4.58 -9.37 10.32
C PRO A 202 -5.69 -10.38 10.65
N GLY A 203 -5.40 -11.37 11.50
CA GLY A 203 -6.38 -12.36 11.96
C GLY A 203 -7.62 -11.73 12.59
N GLU A 204 -7.44 -10.71 13.42
CA GLU A 204 -8.54 -10.01 14.05
C GLU A 204 -9.19 -8.95 13.14
N ASN A 205 -8.38 -8.06 12.56
CA ASN A 205 -8.87 -6.82 11.96
C ASN A 205 -9.26 -6.98 10.49
N VAL A 206 -8.74 -8.00 9.80
CA VAL A 206 -9.06 -8.29 8.41
C VAL A 206 -9.98 -9.51 8.30
N ILE A 207 -9.75 -10.55 9.11
CA ILE A 207 -10.47 -11.82 8.98
C ILE A 207 -11.70 -11.89 9.89
N ARG A 208 -11.55 -11.70 11.21
CA ARG A 208 -12.63 -12.00 12.17
C ARG A 208 -13.61 -10.84 12.38
N ARG A 209 -13.10 -9.63 12.64
CA ARG A 209 -13.94 -8.48 13.08
C ARG A 209 -14.80 -7.86 11.97
N PRO A 210 -14.37 -7.77 10.71
CA PRO A 210 -15.19 -7.14 9.66
C PRO A 210 -16.51 -7.86 9.42
N GLY A 211 -16.57 -9.16 9.69
CA GLY A 211 -17.69 -10.01 9.31
C GLY A 211 -17.70 -10.27 7.79
N GLY A 212 -18.66 -11.06 7.34
CA GLY A 212 -18.71 -11.46 5.94
C GLY A 212 -17.81 -12.67 5.64
N LYS A 213 -17.50 -12.88 4.36
CA LYS A 213 -16.68 -13.99 3.90
C LYS A 213 -15.20 -13.63 3.98
N SER A 214 -14.39 -14.45 4.64
CA SER A 214 -12.98 -14.14 4.86
C SER A 214 -12.07 -15.35 4.66
N PHE A 215 -10.82 -15.10 4.22
CA PHE A 215 -9.84 -16.13 3.89
C PHE A 215 -8.47 -15.78 4.46
N ALA A 216 -7.88 -16.70 5.24
CA ALA A 216 -6.49 -16.62 5.67
C ALA A 216 -5.66 -17.56 4.78
N LEU A 217 -4.80 -16.99 3.94
CA LEU A 217 -3.97 -17.72 2.97
C LEU A 217 -2.52 -17.64 3.44
N THR A 218 -1.97 -18.78 3.85
CA THR A 218 -0.61 -18.87 4.42
C THR A 218 0.34 -19.42 3.38
N GLY A 219 1.42 -18.71 3.12
CA GLY A 219 2.49 -19.11 2.21
C GLY A 219 3.38 -17.94 1.81
N HIS A 220 4.49 -18.24 1.16
CA HIS A 220 5.39 -17.23 0.63
C HIS A 220 4.70 -16.39 -0.44
N HIS A 221 4.90 -15.08 -0.41
CA HIS A 221 4.23 -14.14 -1.32
C HIS A 221 4.54 -14.42 -2.79
N GLU A 222 5.78 -14.83 -3.09
CA GLU A 222 6.27 -15.19 -4.43
C GLU A 222 5.48 -16.35 -5.07
N ILE A 223 4.86 -17.18 -4.23
CA ILE A 223 4.01 -18.30 -4.67
C ILE A 223 2.53 -17.90 -4.60
N MET A 224 2.11 -17.33 -3.46
CA MET A 224 0.68 -17.09 -3.20
C MET A 224 0.09 -16.00 -4.08
N VAL A 225 0.83 -14.91 -4.33
CA VAL A 225 0.32 -13.80 -5.15
C VAL A 225 0.09 -14.24 -6.60
N PRO A 226 1.05 -14.88 -7.30
CA PRO A 226 0.82 -15.42 -8.63
C PRO A 226 -0.33 -16.46 -8.69
N LEU A 227 -0.45 -17.34 -7.69
CA LEU A 227 -1.53 -18.34 -7.65
C LEU A 227 -2.91 -17.69 -7.50
N VAL A 228 -3.05 -16.70 -6.61
CA VAL A 228 -4.33 -15.99 -6.43
C VAL A 228 -4.71 -15.21 -7.68
N ILE A 229 -3.76 -14.50 -8.29
CA ILE A 229 -4.00 -13.74 -9.52
C ILE A 229 -4.29 -14.68 -10.68
N GLY A 230 -3.53 -15.74 -10.86
CA GLY A 230 -3.78 -16.77 -11.89
C GLY A 230 -5.14 -17.43 -11.73
N GLY A 231 -5.53 -17.74 -10.50
CA GLY A 231 -6.87 -18.27 -10.19
C GLY A 231 -7.99 -17.28 -10.54
N LEU A 232 -7.81 -16.00 -10.22
CA LEU A 232 -8.75 -14.94 -10.60
C LEU A 232 -8.92 -14.86 -12.13
N LEU A 233 -7.83 -14.80 -12.87
CA LEU A 233 -7.84 -14.70 -14.33
C LEU A 233 -8.50 -15.93 -14.98
N HIS A 234 -8.22 -17.12 -14.45
CA HIS A 234 -8.85 -18.34 -14.92
C HIS A 234 -10.37 -18.35 -14.72
N GLN A 235 -10.87 -17.83 -13.60
CA GLN A 235 -12.31 -17.72 -13.35
C GLN A 235 -12.97 -16.66 -14.24
N LEU A 236 -12.32 -15.53 -14.46
CA LEU A 236 -12.80 -14.48 -15.36
C LEU A 236 -12.91 -14.99 -16.81
N ALA A 237 -11.93 -15.77 -17.27
CA ALA A 237 -11.95 -16.39 -18.60
C ALA A 237 -13.07 -17.43 -18.79
N LYS A 238 -13.56 -18.06 -17.72
CA LYS A 238 -14.68 -19.01 -17.77
C LYS A 238 -16.07 -18.37 -17.70
N GLY A 239 -16.13 -17.14 -17.20
CA GLY A 239 -17.39 -16.41 -17.04
C GLY A 239 -17.81 -15.58 -18.27
N ASN A 240 -16.93 -15.51 -19.26
CA ASN A 240 -17.20 -14.97 -20.59
C ASN A 240 -17.40 -16.10 -21.60
#